data_b028c53300e80799682a6228ef38182a
#
_entry.id   b028c53300e80799682a6228ef38182a
#
_cell.length_a   1.000
_cell.length_b   1.000
_cell.length_c   1.000
_cell.angle_alpha   90.00
_cell.angle_beta   90.00
_cell.angle_gamma   90.00
#
_symmetry.space_group_name_H-M   'P 1'
#
loop_
_entity.id
_entity.type
_entity.pdbx_description
1 polymer ?
#
loop_
_entity_poly.entity_id
_entity_poly.type
_entity_poly.pdbx_seq_one_letter_code
_entity_poly.pdbx_strand_id
1 'polypeptide(L)'
;MNPLEGVVHKYYRDNIDTDVIIPGQYLKIHDHKELAKHAMEGIDVEFSKKVSEGDFLLCGRNFGCGSSREHAPIALANSGIKAIIAPSFARIFYRNAVDGGYLLPIEVEEETCQQIEKGDRIIVDIRNSKLVNVTQDRKAHDTKPFPALIARIIEAGGLINLDPRQLIDM
;
A
#
# COMPACT_ATOMS: atom_id res chain seq x y z
N MET A 1 7.85 -14.12 3.80
CA MET A 1 8.16 -12.67 3.77
C MET A 1 8.73 -12.26 5.11
N ASN A 2 9.83 -11.50 5.12
CA ASN A 2 10.38 -10.91 6.34
C ASN A 2 9.49 -9.72 6.77
N PRO A 3 9.50 -9.34 8.05
CA PRO A 3 8.83 -8.13 8.51
C PRO A 3 9.29 -6.92 7.69
N LEU A 4 8.35 -6.05 7.35
CA LEU A 4 8.60 -4.80 6.64
C LEU A 4 8.69 -3.67 7.66
N GLU A 5 9.62 -2.74 7.45
CA GLU A 5 9.77 -1.55 8.26
C GLU A 5 9.73 -0.30 7.37
N GLY A 6 9.00 0.74 7.80
CA GLY A 6 8.89 1.99 7.07
C GLY A 6 8.36 3.12 7.93
N VAL A 7 8.48 4.33 7.40
CA VAL A 7 7.93 5.56 8.00
C VAL A 7 6.57 5.85 7.41
N VAL A 8 5.63 6.29 8.23
CA VAL A 8 4.24 6.51 7.84
C VAL A 8 4.03 7.92 7.28
N HIS A 9 3.46 7.98 6.08
CA HIS A 9 2.84 9.17 5.49
C HIS A 9 1.33 9.07 5.69
N LYS A 10 0.75 9.90 6.57
CA LYS A 10 -0.66 9.83 6.96
C LYS A 10 -1.50 10.84 6.18
N TYR A 11 -2.47 10.33 5.44
CA TYR A 11 -3.52 11.08 4.73
C TYR A 11 -4.87 10.47 5.11
N TYR A 12 -5.27 10.60 6.37
CA TYR A 12 -6.45 9.94 6.94
C TYR A 12 -7.74 10.59 6.42
N ARG A 13 -8.18 10.11 5.28
CA ARG A 13 -9.39 10.52 4.59
C ARG A 13 -10.00 9.28 3.93
N ASP A 14 -11.33 9.16 4.02
CA ASP A 14 -12.09 8.10 3.34
C ASP A 14 -12.24 8.40 1.86
N ASN A 15 -12.45 7.35 1.07
CA ASN A 15 -12.75 7.42 -0.36
C ASN A 15 -11.69 8.20 -1.16
N ILE A 16 -10.41 8.00 -0.85
CA ILE A 16 -9.34 8.47 -1.72
C ILE A 16 -9.41 7.64 -3.00
N ASP A 17 -9.92 8.26 -4.06
CA ASP A 17 -10.16 7.60 -5.34
C ASP A 17 -8.91 7.58 -6.23
N THR A 18 -8.98 6.82 -7.32
CA THR A 18 -7.85 6.66 -8.23
C THR A 18 -7.48 7.94 -8.99
N ASP A 19 -8.42 8.90 -9.16
CA ASP A 19 -8.12 10.22 -9.73
C ASP A 19 -7.30 11.09 -8.78
N VAL A 20 -7.53 10.94 -7.48
CA VAL A 20 -6.73 11.62 -6.46
C VAL A 20 -5.33 11.01 -6.37
N ILE A 21 -5.23 9.67 -6.45
CA ILE A 21 -3.96 8.95 -6.39
C ILE A 21 -3.09 9.28 -7.63
N ILE A 22 -3.69 9.22 -8.82
CA ILE A 22 -3.03 9.57 -10.07
C ILE A 22 -4.02 10.29 -11.01
N PRO A 23 -3.95 11.63 -11.12
CA PRO A 23 -4.85 12.39 -11.97
C PRO A 23 -4.84 11.92 -13.44
N GLY A 24 -6.01 11.93 -14.06
CA GLY A 24 -6.24 11.36 -15.39
C GLY A 24 -5.34 11.91 -16.49
N GLN A 25 -4.88 13.14 -16.37
CA GLN A 25 -3.95 13.76 -17.32
C GLN A 25 -2.60 13.05 -17.44
N TYR A 26 -2.20 12.27 -16.42
CA TYR A 26 -0.92 11.54 -16.37
C TYR A 26 -1.00 10.09 -16.88
N LEU A 27 -2.18 9.60 -17.23
CA LEU A 27 -2.36 8.21 -17.68
C LEU A 27 -1.66 7.87 -19.01
N LYS A 28 -1.19 8.87 -19.73
CA LYS A 28 -0.40 8.70 -20.96
C LYS A 28 1.10 8.49 -20.68
N ILE A 29 1.52 8.65 -19.45
CA ILE A 29 2.92 8.45 -19.05
C ILE A 29 3.18 6.96 -18.92
N HIS A 30 4.07 6.42 -19.77
CA HIS A 30 4.43 5.00 -19.76
C HIS A 30 5.63 4.68 -18.86
N ASP A 31 6.49 5.66 -18.64
CA ASP A 31 7.61 5.50 -17.71
C ASP A 31 7.11 5.54 -16.27
N HIS A 32 7.32 4.45 -15.53
CA HIS A 32 6.82 4.31 -14.16
C HIS A 32 7.47 5.30 -13.18
N LYS A 33 8.73 5.67 -13.39
CA LYS A 33 9.42 6.64 -12.54
C LYS A 33 8.90 8.06 -12.79
N GLU A 34 8.59 8.39 -14.03
CA GLU A 34 7.94 9.67 -14.35
C GLU A 34 6.51 9.70 -13.80
N LEU A 35 5.75 8.61 -13.94
CA LEU A 35 4.41 8.49 -13.39
C LEU A 35 4.41 8.67 -11.87
N ALA A 36 5.39 8.10 -11.17
CA ALA A 36 5.53 8.18 -9.72
C ALA A 36 5.70 9.60 -9.18
N LYS A 37 6.23 10.51 -9.98
CA LYS A 37 6.37 11.93 -9.58
C LYS A 37 5.02 12.61 -9.34
N HIS A 38 3.94 12.06 -9.88
CA HIS A 38 2.58 12.56 -9.79
C HIS A 38 1.70 11.76 -8.81
N ALA A 39 2.28 10.81 -8.07
CA ALA A 39 1.56 10.04 -7.07
C ALA A 39 0.97 10.96 -6.00
N MET A 40 -0.28 10.72 -5.64
CA MET A 40 -1.07 11.48 -4.63
C MET A 40 -1.19 12.99 -4.94
N GLU A 41 -0.89 13.43 -6.15
CA GLU A 41 -0.88 14.85 -6.53
C GLU A 41 -2.27 15.50 -6.36
N GLY A 42 -3.34 14.73 -6.42
CA GLY A 42 -4.69 15.21 -6.13
C GLY A 42 -4.92 15.66 -4.67
N ILE A 43 -4.04 15.29 -3.74
CA ILE A 43 -4.07 15.74 -2.34
C ILE A 43 -2.82 16.54 -1.99
N ASP A 44 -1.65 16.08 -2.41
CA ASP A 44 -0.36 16.66 -2.01
C ASP A 44 0.61 16.62 -3.20
N VAL A 45 0.82 17.76 -3.83
CA VAL A 45 1.72 17.91 -4.99
C VAL A 45 3.18 17.62 -4.67
N GLU A 46 3.55 17.67 -3.38
CA GLU A 46 4.90 17.41 -2.90
C GLU A 46 5.10 15.97 -2.40
N PHE A 47 4.06 15.12 -2.50
CA PHE A 47 4.08 13.76 -1.94
C PHE A 47 5.31 12.96 -2.38
N SER A 48 5.56 12.87 -3.69
CA SER A 48 6.66 12.07 -4.24
C SER A 48 8.04 12.52 -3.78
N LYS A 49 8.19 13.78 -3.35
CA LYS A 49 9.45 14.32 -2.82
C LYS A 49 9.66 14.01 -1.34
N LYS A 50 8.58 13.67 -0.61
CA LYS A 50 8.61 13.38 0.83
C LYS A 50 8.84 11.91 1.14
N VAL A 51 8.50 11.04 0.18
CA VAL A 51 8.54 9.58 0.36
C VAL A 51 9.94 9.04 0.12
N SER A 52 10.36 8.13 0.98
CA SER A 52 11.58 7.33 0.83
C SER A 52 11.23 5.88 0.49
N GLU A 53 12.20 5.16 -0.11
CA GLU A 53 12.01 3.75 -0.45
C GLU A 53 11.70 2.91 0.79
N GLY A 54 10.60 2.18 0.73
CA GLY A 54 10.14 1.32 1.81
C GLY A 54 9.10 1.96 2.75
N ASP A 55 8.78 3.23 2.57
CA ASP A 55 7.79 3.94 3.39
C ASP A 55 6.37 3.40 3.25
N PHE A 56 5.53 3.72 4.21
CA PHE A 56 4.14 3.32 4.28
C PHE A 56 3.19 4.50 4.11
N LEU A 57 2.07 4.26 3.44
CA LEU A 57 0.96 5.20 3.30
C LEU A 57 -0.16 4.77 4.24
N LEU A 58 -0.69 5.68 5.07
CA LEU A 58 -1.85 5.43 5.91
C LEU A 58 -3.01 6.31 5.46
N CYS A 59 -4.15 5.68 5.17
CA CYS A 59 -5.35 6.31 4.64
C CYS A 59 -6.61 5.86 5.39
N GLY A 60 -7.75 6.44 5.03
CA GLY A 60 -9.07 6.06 5.53
C GLY A 60 -9.69 4.88 4.79
N ARG A 61 -11.00 4.70 4.98
CA ARG A 61 -11.79 3.61 4.39
C ARG A 61 -11.89 3.74 2.87
N ASN A 62 -12.10 2.58 2.22
CA ASN A 62 -12.38 2.48 0.79
C ASN A 62 -11.30 3.14 -0.08
N PHE A 63 -10.03 2.92 0.29
CA PHE A 63 -8.90 3.47 -0.47
C PHE A 63 -8.84 2.87 -1.87
N GLY A 64 -8.57 3.71 -2.86
CA GLY A 64 -8.43 3.29 -4.25
C GLY A 64 -9.77 3.07 -4.98
N CYS A 65 -10.87 3.64 -4.46
CA CYS A 65 -12.17 3.60 -5.13
C CYS A 65 -12.14 4.37 -6.47
N GLY A 66 -13.26 4.34 -7.20
CA GLY A 66 -13.38 4.98 -8.51
C GLY A 66 -13.03 4.05 -9.66
N SER A 67 -12.39 4.59 -10.70
CA SER A 67 -12.09 3.82 -11.91
C SER A 67 -10.97 2.80 -11.71
N SER A 68 -11.05 1.71 -12.47
CA SER A 68 -10.07 0.62 -12.47
C SER A 68 -8.76 1.05 -13.16
N ARG A 69 -7.92 1.79 -12.43
CA ARG A 69 -6.63 2.27 -12.94
C ARG A 69 -5.47 1.52 -12.30
N GLU A 70 -4.82 0.68 -13.08
CA GLU A 70 -3.58 0.02 -12.65
C GLU A 70 -2.44 1.02 -12.44
N HIS A 71 -2.51 2.18 -13.07
CA HIS A 71 -1.57 3.29 -12.88
C HIS A 71 -1.48 3.76 -11.41
N ALA A 72 -2.56 3.66 -10.64
CA ALA A 72 -2.58 4.11 -9.26
C ALA A 72 -1.61 3.30 -8.37
N PRO A 73 -1.70 1.96 -8.26
CA PRO A 73 -0.73 1.19 -7.50
C PRO A 73 0.68 1.26 -8.07
N ILE A 74 0.84 1.36 -9.40
CA ILE A 74 2.15 1.53 -10.04
C ILE A 74 2.82 2.85 -9.61
N ALA A 75 2.09 3.96 -9.64
CA ALA A 75 2.62 5.27 -9.25
C ALA A 75 3.05 5.28 -7.78
N LEU A 76 2.23 4.74 -6.89
CA LEU A 76 2.55 4.65 -5.46
C LEU A 76 3.78 3.78 -5.20
N ALA A 77 3.84 2.59 -5.79
CA ALA A 77 4.98 1.70 -5.62
C ALA A 77 6.29 2.33 -6.10
N ASN A 78 6.27 2.95 -7.28
CA ASN A 78 7.44 3.59 -7.85
C ASN A 78 7.80 4.94 -7.20
N SER A 79 6.93 5.51 -6.36
CA SER A 79 7.27 6.66 -5.51
C SER A 79 8.07 6.26 -4.26
N GLY A 80 8.16 4.96 -3.96
CA GLY A 80 8.85 4.43 -2.77
C GLY A 80 7.91 3.78 -1.74
N ILE A 81 6.60 3.91 -1.89
CA ILE A 81 5.64 3.27 -0.99
C ILE A 81 5.71 1.74 -1.14
N LYS A 82 5.86 1.04 -0.03
CA LYS A 82 5.89 -0.42 0.03
C LYS A 82 4.58 -1.04 0.48
N ALA A 83 3.90 -0.39 1.40
CA ALA A 83 2.63 -0.86 1.93
C ALA A 83 1.66 0.30 2.16
N ILE A 84 0.37 -0.02 2.10
CA ILE A 84 -0.71 0.91 2.45
C ILE A 84 -1.48 0.33 3.62
N ILE A 85 -1.66 1.14 4.66
CA ILE A 85 -2.43 0.80 5.86
C ILE A 85 -3.76 1.54 5.79
N ALA A 86 -4.86 0.82 5.83
CA ALA A 86 -6.20 1.40 5.78
C ALA A 86 -7.24 0.47 6.44
N PRO A 87 -8.40 1.00 6.87
CA PRO A 87 -9.48 0.16 7.37
C PRO A 87 -10.11 -0.74 6.30
N SER A 88 -10.10 -0.30 5.03
CA SER A 88 -10.59 -1.08 3.89
C SER A 88 -10.08 -0.52 2.56
N PHE A 89 -10.13 -1.36 1.54
CA PHE A 89 -9.72 -1.04 0.16
C PHE A 89 -10.86 -1.31 -0.82
N ALA A 90 -10.90 -0.56 -1.91
CA ALA A 90 -11.72 -0.91 -3.06
C ALA A 90 -11.18 -2.23 -3.70
N ARG A 91 -12.08 -3.14 -4.05
CA ARG A 91 -11.73 -4.49 -4.53
C ARG A 91 -10.78 -4.49 -5.72
N ILE A 92 -11.04 -3.62 -6.70
CA ILE A 92 -10.24 -3.56 -7.93
C ILE A 92 -8.83 -3.03 -7.62
N PHE A 93 -8.73 -1.98 -6.80
CA PHE A 93 -7.43 -1.46 -6.38
C PHE A 93 -6.62 -2.51 -5.62
N TYR A 94 -7.24 -3.19 -4.64
CA TYR A 94 -6.60 -4.26 -3.87
C TYR A 94 -6.03 -5.33 -4.80
N ARG A 95 -6.86 -5.82 -5.72
CA ARG A 95 -6.45 -6.84 -6.68
C ARG A 95 -5.31 -6.36 -7.58
N ASN A 96 -5.41 -5.17 -8.16
CA ASN A 96 -4.35 -4.65 -9.04
C ASN A 96 -3.02 -4.47 -8.27
N ALA A 97 -3.07 -3.99 -7.03
CA ALA A 97 -1.89 -3.83 -6.19
C ALA A 97 -1.18 -5.16 -5.92
N VAL A 98 -1.96 -6.21 -5.63
CA VAL A 98 -1.48 -7.55 -5.32
C VAL A 98 -1.04 -8.30 -6.57
N ASP A 99 -1.90 -8.38 -7.60
CA ASP A 99 -1.63 -9.15 -8.82
C ASP A 99 -0.39 -8.64 -9.56
N GLY A 100 -0.17 -7.32 -9.54
CA GLY A 100 1.04 -6.72 -10.09
C GLY A 100 2.27 -6.81 -9.18
N GLY A 101 2.11 -7.26 -7.93
CA GLY A 101 3.19 -7.29 -6.95
C GLY A 101 3.68 -5.90 -6.53
N TYR A 102 2.86 -4.88 -6.74
CA TYR A 102 3.26 -3.48 -6.54
C TYR A 102 3.31 -3.08 -5.07
N LEU A 103 2.23 -3.33 -4.34
CA LEU A 103 2.01 -2.83 -2.99
C LEU A 103 1.39 -3.89 -2.10
N LEU A 104 1.69 -3.80 -0.81
CA LEU A 104 1.05 -4.60 0.22
C LEU A 104 -0.11 -3.82 0.86
N PRO A 105 -1.38 -4.17 0.55
CA PRO A 105 -2.53 -3.56 1.20
C PRO A 105 -2.77 -4.23 2.57
N ILE A 106 -2.64 -3.47 3.65
CA ILE A 106 -2.75 -3.93 5.03
C ILE A 106 -4.03 -3.37 5.64
N GLU A 107 -4.98 -4.23 5.95
CA GLU A 107 -6.20 -3.83 6.63
C GLU A 107 -6.02 -3.89 8.14
N VAL A 108 -6.45 -2.83 8.82
CA VAL A 108 -6.44 -2.70 10.28
C VAL A 108 -7.77 -2.12 10.75
N GLU A 109 -8.03 -2.19 12.05
CA GLU A 109 -9.18 -1.50 12.62
C GLU A 109 -9.01 0.03 12.53
N GLU A 110 -10.12 0.74 12.42
CA GLU A 110 -10.12 2.20 12.29
C GLU A 110 -9.41 2.90 13.45
N GLU A 111 -9.60 2.38 14.67
CA GLU A 111 -8.92 2.87 15.86
C GLU A 111 -7.40 2.80 15.74
N THR A 112 -6.87 1.77 15.11
CA THR A 112 -5.44 1.62 14.84
C THR A 112 -4.95 2.74 13.93
N CYS A 113 -5.68 3.03 12.86
CA CYS A 113 -5.36 4.14 11.96
C CYS A 113 -5.35 5.51 12.68
N GLN A 114 -6.29 5.70 13.62
CA GLN A 114 -6.38 6.94 14.38
C GLN A 114 -5.18 7.12 15.35
N GLN A 115 -4.69 6.03 15.92
CA GLN A 115 -3.58 6.03 16.89
C GLN A 115 -2.19 6.18 16.24
N ILE A 116 -2.03 5.80 14.99
CA ILE A 116 -0.77 5.96 14.25
C ILE A 116 -0.68 7.40 13.75
N GLU A 117 0.46 8.05 13.99
CA GLU A 117 0.71 9.41 13.57
C GLU A 117 1.63 9.49 12.34
N LYS A 118 1.57 10.64 11.65
CA LYS A 118 2.50 10.93 10.56
C LYS A 118 3.95 10.93 11.10
N GLY A 119 4.82 10.24 10.39
CA GLY A 119 6.22 10.11 10.76
C GLY A 119 6.52 8.97 11.73
N ASP A 120 5.50 8.25 12.21
CA ASP A 120 5.72 7.04 13.01
C ASP A 120 6.49 6.00 12.21
N ARG A 121 7.39 5.31 12.88
CA ARG A 121 8.10 4.15 12.34
C ARG A 121 7.36 2.89 12.72
N ILE A 122 6.97 2.13 11.71
CA ILE A 122 6.13 0.94 11.86
C ILE A 122 6.89 -0.29 11.34
N ILE A 123 6.76 -1.39 12.07
CA ILE A 123 7.14 -2.73 11.61
C ILE A 123 5.87 -3.54 11.39
N VAL A 124 5.73 -4.14 10.20
CA VAL A 124 4.61 -5.04 9.87
C VAL A 124 5.11 -6.47 9.74
N ASP A 125 4.59 -7.34 10.59
CA ASP A 125 4.80 -8.79 10.51
C ASP A 125 3.55 -9.45 9.92
N ILE A 126 3.62 -9.73 8.62
CA ILE A 126 2.51 -10.30 7.86
C ILE A 126 2.19 -11.73 8.32
N ARG A 127 3.21 -12.50 8.71
CA ARG A 127 3.03 -13.90 9.14
C ARG A 127 2.24 -14.01 10.41
N ASN A 128 2.47 -13.09 11.33
CA ASN A 128 1.82 -13.06 12.64
C ASN A 128 0.64 -12.07 12.69
N SER A 129 0.28 -11.43 11.57
CA SER A 129 -0.79 -10.42 11.48
C SER A 129 -0.64 -9.33 12.54
N LYS A 130 0.58 -8.80 12.68
CA LYS A 130 0.92 -7.77 13.67
C LYS A 130 1.55 -6.55 13.00
N LEU A 131 1.21 -5.40 13.58
CA LEU A 131 1.80 -4.11 13.28
C LEU A 131 2.35 -3.54 14.59
N VAL A 132 3.63 -3.16 14.62
CA VAL A 132 4.29 -2.61 15.81
C VAL A 132 4.71 -1.17 15.53
N ASN A 133 4.19 -0.23 16.30
CA ASN A 133 4.60 1.17 16.24
C ASN A 133 5.85 1.37 17.11
N VAL A 134 7.00 1.45 16.46
CA VAL A 134 8.30 1.57 17.15
C VAL A 134 8.45 2.93 17.81
N THR A 135 7.91 3.98 17.22
CA THR A 135 7.97 5.36 17.73
C THR A 135 7.14 5.51 19.01
N GLN A 136 6.05 4.77 19.12
CA GLN A 136 5.16 4.78 20.28
C GLN A 136 5.41 3.56 21.20
N ASP A 137 6.57 3.50 21.83
CA ASP A 137 6.96 2.49 22.82
C ASP A 137 6.71 1.04 22.37
N ARG A 138 6.87 0.73 21.08
CA ARG A 138 6.61 -0.57 20.47
C ARG A 138 5.17 -1.07 20.66
N LYS A 139 4.21 -0.16 20.66
CA LYS A 139 2.80 -0.51 20.75
C LYS A 139 2.40 -1.43 19.59
N ALA A 140 1.86 -2.59 19.93
CA ALA A 140 1.43 -3.59 18.96
C ALA A 140 -0.07 -3.46 18.66
N HIS A 141 -0.41 -3.62 17.38
CA HIS A 141 -1.78 -3.65 16.87
C HIS A 141 -1.97 -4.91 16.02
N ASP A 142 -3.20 -5.40 15.96
CA ASP A 142 -3.55 -6.49 15.07
C ASP A 142 -3.85 -5.96 13.66
N THR A 143 -3.43 -6.73 12.65
CA THR A 143 -3.89 -6.55 11.28
C THR A 143 -4.91 -7.63 10.94
N LYS A 144 -5.74 -7.42 9.93
CA LYS A 144 -6.50 -8.53 9.38
C LYS A 144 -5.53 -9.59 8.84
N PRO A 145 -5.88 -10.89 8.97
CA PRO A 145 -5.04 -11.96 8.46
C PRO A 145 -4.77 -11.80 6.96
N PHE A 146 -3.51 -11.95 6.60
CA PHE A 146 -3.08 -11.85 5.21
C PHE A 146 -3.03 -13.26 4.60
N PRO A 147 -3.81 -13.55 3.55
CA PRO A 147 -3.78 -14.87 2.94
C PRO A 147 -2.39 -15.25 2.45
N ALA A 148 -1.94 -16.48 2.73
CA ALA A 148 -0.60 -16.94 2.38
C ALA A 148 -0.31 -16.82 0.86
N LEU A 149 -1.32 -17.06 0.03
CA LEU A 149 -1.24 -16.89 -1.42
C LEU A 149 -0.87 -15.46 -1.81
N ILE A 150 -1.51 -14.47 -1.18
CA ILE A 150 -1.26 -13.05 -1.47
C ILE A 150 0.19 -12.69 -1.13
N ALA A 151 0.70 -13.16 0.01
CA ALA A 151 2.09 -12.95 0.40
C ALA A 151 3.05 -13.51 -0.65
N ARG A 152 2.79 -14.71 -1.17
CA ARG A 152 3.60 -15.35 -2.23
C ARG A 152 3.56 -14.57 -3.54
N ILE A 153 2.40 -14.07 -3.95
CA ILE A 153 2.28 -13.25 -5.16
C ILE A 153 3.15 -12.00 -5.06
N ILE A 154 3.10 -11.31 -3.92
CA ILE A 154 3.90 -10.09 -3.71
C ILE A 154 5.39 -10.42 -3.63
N GLU A 155 5.78 -11.50 -2.95
CA GLU A 155 7.19 -11.96 -2.90
C GLU A 155 7.74 -12.32 -4.29
N ALA A 156 6.90 -12.89 -5.16
CA ALA A 156 7.26 -13.22 -6.54
C ALA A 156 7.36 -11.97 -7.45
N GLY A 157 6.92 -10.81 -6.98
CA GLY A 157 6.85 -9.59 -7.79
C GLY A 157 5.67 -9.61 -8.78
N GLY A 158 4.58 -10.26 -8.40
CA GLY A 158 3.32 -10.32 -9.14
C GLY A 158 2.88 -11.74 -9.50
N LEU A 159 1.59 -11.86 -9.79
CA LEU A 159 0.94 -13.15 -10.08
C LEU A 159 1.57 -13.87 -11.28
N ILE A 160 1.97 -13.12 -12.30
CA ILE A 160 2.57 -13.69 -13.52
C ILE A 160 3.92 -14.38 -13.25
N ASN A 161 4.62 -13.99 -12.18
CA ASN A 161 5.90 -14.52 -11.80
C ASN A 161 5.79 -15.70 -10.81
N LEU A 162 4.58 -15.97 -10.31
CA LEU A 162 4.35 -17.05 -9.36
C LEU A 162 4.47 -18.40 -10.07
N ASP A 163 5.28 -19.31 -9.52
CA ASP A 163 5.37 -20.69 -10.05
C ASP A 163 4.04 -21.42 -9.80
N PRO A 164 3.35 -21.89 -10.85
CA PRO A 164 2.08 -22.61 -10.71
C PRO A 164 2.14 -23.84 -9.78
N ARG A 165 3.31 -24.46 -9.63
CA ARG A 165 3.50 -25.60 -8.73
C ARG A 165 3.33 -25.20 -7.26
N GLN A 166 3.61 -23.97 -6.92
CA GLN A 166 3.41 -23.42 -5.56
C GLN A 166 1.92 -23.21 -5.21
N LEU A 167 1.01 -23.33 -6.19
CA LEU A 167 -0.43 -23.27 -5.99
C LEU A 167 -1.05 -24.62 -5.64
N ILE A 168 -0.35 -25.72 -5.96
CA ILE A 168 -0.87 -27.10 -5.84
C ILE A 168 -0.67 -27.64 -4.41
N ASP A 169 0.30 -27.10 -3.66
CA ASP A 169 0.64 -27.53 -2.30
C ASP A 169 -0.19 -26.85 -1.19
N MET A 170 -1.40 -26.36 -1.51
CA MET A 170 -2.28 -25.65 -0.56
C MET A 170 -3.48 -26.51 -0.14
#